data_a2994394724f894a8ab5b3965240f7d3
#
_entry.id   a2994394724f894a8ab5b3965240f7d3
#
_cell.length_a   1.000
_cell.length_b   1.000
_cell.length_c   1.000
_cell.angle_alpha   90.00
_cell.angle_beta   90.00
_cell.angle_gamma   90.00
#
_symmetry.space_group_name_H-M   'P 1'
#
loop_
_entity.id
_entity.type
_entity.pdbx_description
1 polymer ?
#
loop_
_entity_poly.entity_id
_entity_poly.type
_entity_poly.pdbx_seq_one_letter_code
_entity_poly.pdbx_strand_id
1 'polypeptide(L)'
;MTATPGFILYDGTGGIAVYLFPVPEVPPLPLIFYAVLHFFSSSRFNLLLALLVLLLLQLFCAYDFLYAEQFSFFRFSADYAASMLLHPGGTVEYAAQFLCQFYYYRWAGPFIASLLFFLMAEGLSVLSHRRCPFFCVAAALLVAVLETVVHYPLAATLSILAAVWLTVVYLRMGSVLESRLSAPWNHWQHFFRLIFYLILYYWLAGYGWAPAKDALHTWTLSRYATSFLQVPAAAHLLPVCYVVVLLLAFGRRWSTSVLIDDWLTRGRRWRGVSLRSVVVDVAQILLAFCLVAIYYVQTHPADECKLKRLDVMRWHEQWNRILLEPLPTWERPVYACYKNLALASRGKLGESLNLFPQGGTEGLWMPWRDTRQQADLLADIFWVQGNVAMAQKMAFNAMSFHPSGLCPRHLLRLAETNLVMGNDAVAEKYLNLLDDTFVYADQARCLRKFVGHPERLKADARLSMAHRCLTTDELLTDDELGDLRPIMAANPAARGARDYYGAYLLLSGQLEEFRYFIDHYCIFPFNPASSDAAPLRPAEAYADGLPRSFQEALVMMLDEADDVRYGINPEVRQDFSAFRQLLEDSGGNVSAIPERFYSTYWFYSFTQSKAHRQ
;
A
#
# COMPACT_ATOMS: atom_id res chain seq x y z
N MET A 1 28.03 -60.19 10.51
CA MET A 1 27.22 -61.16 11.31
C MET A 1 26.80 -60.42 12.57
N THR A 2 25.61 -59.83 12.58
CA THR A 2 25.02 -59.21 13.77
C THR A 2 23.83 -60.09 14.14
N ALA A 3 23.88 -60.67 15.33
CA ALA A 3 22.85 -61.55 15.84
C ALA A 3 21.59 -60.76 16.17
N THR A 4 20.47 -61.14 15.57
CA THR A 4 19.10 -60.64 15.91
C THR A 4 18.58 -61.46 17.11
N PRO A 5 17.93 -60.87 18.11
CA PRO A 5 17.32 -61.63 19.20
C PRO A 5 16.04 -62.30 18.67
N GLY A 6 16.12 -63.69 18.64
CA GLY A 6 14.96 -64.53 18.37
C GLY A 6 14.30 -64.95 19.67
N PHE A 7 12.94 -64.83 19.71
CA PHE A 7 12.18 -65.46 20.79
C PHE A 7 11.96 -66.94 20.52
N ILE A 8 12.29 -67.79 21.50
CA ILE A 8 12.08 -69.27 21.47
C ILE A 8 10.74 -69.54 22.15
N LEU A 9 9.75 -70.04 21.39
CA LEU A 9 8.51 -70.59 21.94
C LEU A 9 8.55 -72.11 21.80
N TYR A 10 8.33 -72.80 22.88
CA TYR A 10 8.20 -74.29 22.89
C TYR A 10 6.78 -74.65 22.45
N ASP A 11 6.68 -75.47 21.41
CA ASP A 11 5.44 -76.15 21.09
C ASP A 11 5.34 -77.46 21.87
N GLY A 12 4.12 -77.89 22.26
CA GLY A 12 3.86 -79.04 23.14
C GLY A 12 4.25 -80.40 22.58
N THR A 13 4.98 -80.48 21.46
CA THR A 13 5.40 -81.72 20.79
C THR A 13 6.94 -81.96 20.74
N GLY A 14 7.68 -81.09 21.43
CA GLY A 14 9.16 -81.31 21.58
C GLY A 14 9.99 -80.82 20.38
N GLY A 15 9.41 -80.12 19.41
CA GLY A 15 10.11 -79.53 18.28
C GLY A 15 10.39 -78.03 18.50
N ILE A 16 11.60 -77.58 18.18
CA ILE A 16 11.97 -76.15 18.22
C ILE A 16 11.59 -75.51 16.89
N ALA A 17 10.48 -74.75 16.87
CA ALA A 17 10.14 -73.94 15.74
C ALA A 17 10.62 -72.47 15.97
N VAL A 18 11.62 -72.05 15.23
CA VAL A 18 12.09 -70.65 15.25
C VAL A 18 11.23 -69.81 14.26
N TYR A 19 10.27 -69.09 14.77
CA TYR A 19 9.54 -68.10 13.98
C TYR A 19 10.37 -66.83 13.92
N LEU A 20 11.02 -66.58 12.78
CA LEU A 20 11.59 -65.31 12.43
C LEU A 20 10.41 -64.37 11.99
N PHE A 21 9.92 -63.55 12.91
CA PHE A 21 9.10 -62.40 12.46
C PHE A 21 9.99 -61.46 11.66
N PRO A 22 9.54 -61.00 10.47
CA PRO A 22 10.27 -59.98 9.75
C PRO A 22 10.21 -58.68 10.60
N VAL A 23 11.35 -58.31 11.20
CA VAL A 23 11.51 -56.97 11.77
C VAL A 23 11.27 -56.00 10.61
N PRO A 24 10.36 -54.99 10.74
CA PRO A 24 10.20 -54.01 9.71
C PRO A 24 11.58 -53.36 9.48
N GLU A 25 12.16 -53.61 8.32
CA GLU A 25 13.43 -53.00 7.92
C GLU A 25 13.21 -51.48 7.94
N VAL A 26 13.79 -50.80 8.92
CA VAL A 26 13.92 -49.35 8.89
C VAL A 26 14.66 -49.02 7.60
N PRO A 27 14.08 -48.31 6.65
CA PRO A 27 14.72 -48.02 5.38
C PRO A 27 16.11 -47.44 5.66
N PRO A 28 17.15 -47.90 4.97
CA PRO A 28 18.51 -47.44 5.25
C PRO A 28 18.61 -45.94 5.10
N LEU A 29 19.29 -45.26 6.02
CA LEU A 29 19.46 -43.80 6.05
C LEU A 29 19.61 -43.10 4.67
N PRO A 30 20.34 -43.69 3.68
CA PRO A 30 20.43 -43.11 2.33
C PRO A 30 19.11 -43.12 1.54
N LEU A 31 18.19 -44.05 1.81
CA LEU A 31 16.87 -44.08 1.16
C LEU A 31 15.95 -42.98 1.71
N ILE A 32 15.99 -42.71 3.01
CA ILE A 32 15.29 -41.61 3.64
C ILE A 32 15.83 -40.27 3.09
N PHE A 33 17.14 -40.15 2.96
CA PHE A 33 17.79 -38.96 2.44
C PHE A 33 17.49 -38.73 0.98
N TYR A 34 17.44 -39.77 0.14
CA TYR A 34 17.02 -39.69 -1.26
C TYR A 34 15.55 -39.31 -1.38
N ALA A 35 14.67 -39.86 -0.55
CA ALA A 35 13.27 -39.50 -0.51
C ALA A 35 13.06 -38.04 -0.09
N VAL A 36 13.84 -37.52 0.86
CA VAL A 36 13.83 -36.13 1.29
C VAL A 36 14.33 -35.21 0.18
N LEU A 37 15.44 -35.51 -0.49
CA LEU A 37 15.93 -34.72 -1.63
C LEU A 37 14.96 -34.75 -2.80
N HIS A 38 14.34 -35.89 -3.09
CA HIS A 38 13.33 -36.02 -4.13
C HIS A 38 12.05 -35.23 -3.77
N PHE A 39 11.71 -35.15 -2.48
CA PHE A 39 10.62 -34.32 -2.01
C PHE A 39 10.91 -32.83 -2.24
N PHE A 40 12.10 -32.35 -1.88
CA PHE A 40 12.50 -30.95 -2.11
C PHE A 40 12.59 -30.57 -3.60
N SER A 41 12.82 -31.54 -4.49
CA SER A 41 12.79 -31.32 -5.94
C SER A 41 11.40 -31.52 -6.56
N SER A 42 10.38 -31.84 -5.77
CA SER A 42 9.04 -32.16 -6.25
C SER A 42 8.15 -30.92 -6.36
N SER A 43 7.17 -30.96 -7.25
CA SER A 43 6.12 -29.93 -7.37
C SER A 43 5.32 -29.77 -6.07
N ARG A 44 5.24 -30.81 -5.24
CA ARG A 44 4.57 -30.76 -3.92
C ARG A 44 5.29 -29.83 -2.95
N PHE A 45 6.61 -29.83 -2.96
CA PHE A 45 7.42 -28.92 -2.15
C PHE A 45 7.19 -27.46 -2.60
N ASN A 46 7.24 -27.19 -3.91
CA ASN A 46 6.97 -25.85 -4.45
C ASN A 46 5.57 -25.36 -4.08
N LEU A 47 4.56 -26.25 -4.08
CA LEU A 47 3.20 -25.91 -3.66
C LEU A 47 3.13 -25.59 -2.16
N LEU A 48 3.73 -26.39 -1.29
CA LEU A 48 3.78 -26.13 0.15
C LEU A 48 4.47 -24.80 0.45
N LEU A 49 5.56 -24.52 -0.27
CA LEU A 49 6.28 -23.27 -0.12
C LEU A 49 5.45 -22.07 -0.62
N ALA A 50 4.69 -22.24 -1.70
CA ALA A 50 3.77 -21.21 -2.18
C ALA A 50 2.66 -20.90 -1.15
N LEU A 51 2.14 -21.91 -0.47
CA LEU A 51 1.18 -21.70 0.63
C LEU A 51 1.80 -20.95 1.81
N LEU A 52 3.06 -21.25 2.13
CA LEU A 52 3.82 -20.50 3.15
C LEU A 52 4.04 -19.04 2.71
N VAL A 53 4.43 -18.81 1.45
CA VAL A 53 4.61 -17.48 0.87
C VAL A 53 3.28 -16.72 0.90
N LEU A 54 2.16 -17.37 0.54
CA LEU A 54 0.83 -16.76 0.64
C LEU A 54 0.54 -16.28 2.07
N LEU A 55 0.80 -17.13 3.07
CA LEU A 55 0.59 -16.77 4.47
C LEU A 55 1.46 -15.58 4.88
N LEU A 56 2.75 -15.59 4.54
CA LEU A 56 3.68 -14.50 4.86
C LEU A 56 3.28 -13.19 4.17
N LEU A 57 2.98 -13.22 2.88
CA LEU A 57 2.52 -12.04 2.15
C LEU A 57 1.20 -11.49 2.71
N GLN A 58 0.28 -12.37 3.11
CA GLN A 58 -0.99 -11.96 3.72
C GLN A 58 -0.80 -11.28 5.08
N LEU A 59 0.15 -11.75 5.88
CA LEU A 59 0.42 -11.20 7.21
C LEU A 59 1.21 -9.88 7.16
N PHE A 60 2.21 -9.79 6.29
CA PHE A 60 3.17 -8.69 6.31
C PHE A 60 3.01 -7.69 5.16
N CYS A 61 2.58 -8.13 3.97
CA CYS A 61 2.60 -7.32 2.73
C CYS A 61 1.20 -7.01 2.15
N ALA A 62 0.11 -7.40 2.80
CA ALA A 62 -1.24 -7.20 2.26
C ALA A 62 -1.54 -5.71 1.95
N TYR A 63 -1.01 -4.79 2.74
CA TYR A 63 -1.18 -3.36 2.51
C TYR A 63 -0.34 -2.82 1.34
N ASP A 64 0.78 -3.47 0.99
CA ASP A 64 1.58 -3.09 -0.17
C ASP A 64 0.80 -3.34 -1.47
N PHE A 65 0.10 -4.47 -1.58
CA PHE A 65 -0.76 -4.77 -2.72
C PHE A 65 -1.98 -3.85 -2.79
N LEU A 66 -2.67 -3.62 -1.67
CA LEU A 66 -3.78 -2.66 -1.61
C LEU A 66 -3.35 -1.24 -2.01
N TYR A 67 -2.13 -0.85 -1.63
CA TYR A 67 -1.57 0.43 -2.02
C TYR A 67 -1.18 0.44 -3.50
N ALA A 68 -0.66 -0.68 -4.04
CA ALA A 68 -0.23 -0.80 -5.43
C ALA A 68 -1.41 -0.79 -6.42
N GLU A 69 -2.63 -1.15 -5.98
CA GLU A 69 -3.84 -1.14 -6.81
C GLU A 69 -4.04 0.21 -7.54
N GLN A 70 -3.81 1.31 -6.87
CA GLN A 70 -4.01 2.66 -7.40
C GLN A 70 -3.10 3.00 -8.59
N PHE A 71 -2.04 2.24 -8.84
CA PHE A 71 -1.12 2.45 -9.96
C PHE A 71 -1.55 1.75 -11.25
N SER A 72 -2.62 0.98 -11.23
CA SER A 72 -3.17 0.28 -12.38
C SER A 72 -4.57 0.78 -12.71
N PHE A 73 -4.85 0.88 -14.01
CA PHE A 73 -6.18 1.26 -14.48
C PHE A 73 -6.58 0.38 -15.66
N PHE A 74 -7.36 -0.65 -15.38
CA PHE A 74 -7.84 -1.59 -16.38
C PHE A 74 -9.28 -1.25 -16.80
N ARG A 75 -9.55 -1.26 -18.12
CA ARG A 75 -10.88 -1.04 -18.69
C ARG A 75 -11.30 -2.17 -19.60
N PHE A 76 -12.55 -2.58 -19.50
CA PHE A 76 -13.19 -3.55 -20.41
C PHE A 76 -13.70 -2.87 -21.68
N SER A 77 -12.82 -2.24 -22.47
CA SER A 77 -13.17 -1.64 -23.74
C SER A 77 -12.32 -2.20 -24.87
N ALA A 78 -12.93 -2.30 -26.08
CA ALA A 78 -12.24 -2.83 -27.26
C ALA A 78 -11.08 -1.90 -27.67
N ASP A 79 -11.26 -0.60 -27.57
CA ASP A 79 -10.24 0.40 -27.92
C ASP A 79 -9.03 0.31 -26.98
N TYR A 80 -9.28 0.10 -25.68
CA TYR A 80 -8.22 -0.11 -24.71
C TYR A 80 -7.45 -1.40 -24.98
N ALA A 81 -8.15 -2.50 -25.23
CA ALA A 81 -7.53 -3.77 -25.59
C ALA A 81 -6.70 -3.64 -26.89
N ALA A 82 -7.25 -3.00 -27.93
CA ALA A 82 -6.55 -2.76 -29.17
C ALA A 82 -5.29 -1.92 -28.99
N SER A 83 -5.36 -0.83 -28.22
CA SER A 83 -4.22 0.04 -27.95
C SER A 83 -3.09 -0.69 -27.23
N MET A 84 -3.41 -1.59 -26.30
CA MET A 84 -2.44 -2.38 -25.54
C MET A 84 -1.85 -3.53 -26.37
N LEU A 85 -2.67 -4.27 -27.11
CA LEU A 85 -2.23 -5.48 -27.79
C LEU A 85 -1.39 -5.23 -29.07
N LEU A 86 -1.36 -4.00 -29.59
CA LEU A 86 -0.65 -3.66 -30.83
C LEU A 86 0.86 -3.46 -30.67
N HIS A 87 1.41 -3.42 -29.46
CA HIS A 87 2.84 -3.23 -29.24
C HIS A 87 3.50 -4.44 -28.55
N PRO A 88 4.81 -4.66 -28.76
CA PRO A 88 5.54 -5.72 -28.08
C PRO A 88 5.48 -5.56 -26.55
N GLY A 89 5.12 -6.64 -25.84
CA GLY A 89 4.90 -6.64 -24.40
C GLY A 89 3.49 -6.23 -23.96
N GLY A 90 2.68 -5.64 -24.84
CA GLY A 90 1.35 -5.14 -24.51
C GLY A 90 0.37 -6.23 -24.07
N THR A 91 0.51 -7.45 -24.56
CA THR A 91 -0.29 -8.60 -24.11
C THR A 91 -0.05 -8.90 -22.63
N VAL A 92 1.20 -8.84 -22.21
CA VAL A 92 1.60 -9.08 -20.82
C VAL A 92 1.17 -7.92 -19.93
N GLU A 93 1.29 -6.70 -20.44
CA GLU A 93 0.83 -5.50 -19.75
C GLU A 93 -0.69 -5.50 -19.55
N TYR A 94 -1.45 -5.83 -20.58
CA TYR A 94 -2.90 -6.00 -20.51
C TYR A 94 -3.31 -7.03 -19.45
N ALA A 95 -2.64 -8.21 -19.43
CA ALA A 95 -2.87 -9.24 -18.45
C ALA A 95 -2.49 -8.78 -17.02
N ALA A 96 -1.39 -8.03 -16.89
CA ALA A 96 -0.96 -7.49 -15.61
C ALA A 96 -1.97 -6.49 -15.04
N GLN A 97 -2.42 -5.54 -15.84
CA GLN A 97 -3.41 -4.55 -15.42
C GLN A 97 -4.76 -5.21 -15.07
N PHE A 98 -5.15 -6.24 -15.84
CA PHE A 98 -6.31 -7.06 -15.50
C PHE A 98 -6.17 -7.73 -14.14
N LEU A 99 -5.03 -8.27 -13.78
CA LEU A 99 -4.81 -8.89 -12.48
C LEU A 99 -4.69 -7.85 -11.34
N CYS A 100 -4.04 -6.72 -11.59
CA CYS A 100 -3.85 -5.68 -10.59
C CYS A 100 -5.16 -5.06 -10.08
N GLN A 101 -6.24 -5.02 -10.89
CA GLN A 101 -7.53 -4.53 -10.42
C GLN A 101 -8.07 -5.32 -9.22
N PHE A 102 -7.70 -6.60 -9.08
CA PHE A 102 -8.09 -7.44 -7.93
C PHE A 102 -7.32 -7.11 -6.66
N TYR A 103 -6.24 -6.34 -6.72
CA TYR A 103 -5.52 -5.86 -5.53
C TYR A 103 -6.39 -4.97 -4.62
N TYR A 104 -7.53 -4.51 -5.11
CA TYR A 104 -8.57 -3.89 -4.30
C TYR A 104 -9.02 -4.79 -3.14
N TYR A 105 -9.00 -6.11 -3.32
CA TYR A 105 -9.34 -7.08 -2.28
C TYR A 105 -8.09 -7.51 -1.51
N ARG A 106 -8.11 -7.38 -0.20
CA ARG A 106 -6.97 -7.62 0.69
C ARG A 106 -6.28 -8.98 0.50
N TRP A 107 -7.03 -10.01 0.12
CA TRP A 107 -6.51 -11.38 -0.05
C TRP A 107 -5.97 -11.66 -1.46
N ALA A 108 -6.43 -10.90 -2.46
CA ALA A 108 -6.20 -11.24 -3.86
C ALA A 108 -4.76 -10.93 -4.31
N GLY A 109 -4.17 -9.81 -3.88
CA GLY A 109 -2.77 -9.50 -4.17
C GLY A 109 -1.80 -10.58 -3.68
N PRO A 110 -1.81 -10.94 -2.38
CA PRO A 110 -1.00 -12.03 -1.86
C PRO A 110 -1.24 -13.38 -2.56
N PHE A 111 -2.50 -13.67 -2.94
CA PHE A 111 -2.84 -14.90 -3.67
C PHE A 111 -2.22 -14.90 -5.08
N ILE A 112 -2.37 -13.82 -5.83
CA ILE A 112 -1.79 -13.68 -7.18
C ILE A 112 -0.26 -13.80 -7.11
N ALA A 113 0.40 -13.08 -6.22
CA ALA A 113 1.85 -13.13 -6.05
C ALA A 113 2.35 -14.54 -5.66
N SER A 114 1.63 -15.23 -4.77
CA SER A 114 1.95 -16.62 -4.39
C SER A 114 1.75 -17.60 -5.55
N LEU A 115 0.73 -17.42 -6.37
CA LEU A 115 0.50 -18.22 -7.58
C LEU A 115 1.62 -18.01 -8.60
N LEU A 116 2.02 -16.75 -8.83
CA LEU A 116 3.12 -16.42 -9.73
C LEU A 116 4.45 -16.96 -9.20
N PHE A 117 4.69 -16.88 -7.90
CA PHE A 117 5.83 -17.54 -7.25
C PHE A 117 5.85 -19.04 -7.55
N PHE A 118 4.73 -19.75 -7.36
CA PHE A 118 4.62 -21.19 -7.65
C PHE A 118 4.95 -21.49 -9.11
N LEU A 119 4.33 -20.76 -10.04
CA LEU A 119 4.54 -20.95 -11.48
C LEU A 119 5.99 -20.65 -11.88
N MET A 120 6.61 -19.63 -11.28
CA MET A 120 8.00 -19.27 -11.52
C MET A 120 8.96 -20.38 -11.00
N ALA A 121 8.78 -20.81 -9.76
CA ALA A 121 9.59 -21.85 -9.14
C ALA A 121 9.49 -23.18 -9.92
N GLU A 122 8.28 -23.56 -10.35
CA GLU A 122 8.07 -24.78 -11.13
C GLU A 122 8.68 -24.66 -12.53
N GLY A 123 8.48 -23.53 -13.23
CA GLY A 123 9.06 -23.29 -14.54
C GLY A 123 10.59 -23.34 -14.53
N LEU A 124 11.22 -22.65 -13.58
CA LEU A 124 12.68 -22.68 -13.39
C LEU A 124 13.18 -24.09 -12.99
N SER A 125 12.43 -24.80 -12.16
CA SER A 125 12.76 -26.18 -11.76
C SER A 125 12.73 -27.14 -12.96
N VAL A 126 11.77 -26.97 -13.86
CA VAL A 126 11.69 -27.75 -15.10
C VAL A 126 12.84 -27.42 -16.06
N LEU A 127 13.19 -26.14 -16.21
CA LEU A 127 14.33 -25.70 -17.04
C LEU A 127 15.66 -26.23 -16.53
N SER A 128 15.87 -26.21 -15.22
CA SER A 128 17.08 -26.70 -14.55
C SER A 128 17.13 -28.23 -14.43
N HIS A 129 16.15 -28.97 -15.01
CA HIS A 129 15.98 -30.41 -14.81
C HIS A 129 15.97 -30.85 -13.34
N ARG A 130 15.43 -29.96 -12.46
CA ARG A 130 15.37 -30.18 -11.02
C ARG A 130 16.73 -30.39 -10.35
N ARG A 131 17.82 -29.92 -10.99
CA ARG A 131 19.20 -30.08 -10.46
C ARG A 131 19.55 -29.00 -9.41
N CYS A 132 18.93 -27.82 -9.50
CA CYS A 132 19.19 -26.68 -8.62
C CYS A 132 17.88 -26.15 -7.99
N PRO A 133 17.14 -26.97 -7.21
CA PRO A 133 15.82 -26.58 -6.70
C PRO A 133 15.88 -25.32 -5.84
N PHE A 134 16.91 -25.15 -5.04
CA PHE A 134 17.05 -24.02 -4.13
C PHE A 134 17.33 -22.71 -4.84
N PHE A 135 18.13 -22.73 -5.91
CA PHE A 135 18.35 -21.55 -6.75
C PHE A 135 17.04 -21.11 -7.43
N CYS A 136 16.24 -22.06 -7.91
CA CYS A 136 14.94 -21.77 -8.54
C CYS A 136 13.96 -21.14 -7.54
N VAL A 137 13.93 -21.67 -6.33
CA VAL A 137 13.11 -21.13 -5.23
C VAL A 137 13.60 -19.74 -4.83
N ALA A 138 14.90 -19.52 -4.69
CA ALA A 138 15.46 -18.22 -4.34
C ALA A 138 15.14 -17.14 -5.39
N ALA A 139 15.29 -17.48 -6.69
CA ALA A 139 14.94 -16.58 -7.77
C ALA A 139 13.43 -16.23 -7.77
N ALA A 140 12.57 -17.24 -7.53
CA ALA A 140 11.13 -17.02 -7.43
C ALA A 140 10.74 -16.18 -6.20
N LEU A 141 11.40 -16.39 -5.05
CA LEU A 141 11.20 -15.58 -3.84
C LEU A 141 11.61 -14.13 -4.06
N LEU A 142 12.73 -13.90 -4.75
CA LEU A 142 13.16 -12.54 -5.08
C LEU A 142 12.10 -11.83 -5.91
N VAL A 143 11.52 -12.50 -6.91
CA VAL A 143 10.44 -11.95 -7.73
C VAL A 143 9.21 -11.65 -6.87
N ALA A 144 8.81 -12.56 -5.98
CA ALA A 144 7.66 -12.34 -5.09
C ALA A 144 7.87 -11.13 -4.14
N VAL A 145 9.11 -10.89 -3.67
CA VAL A 145 9.45 -9.70 -2.89
C VAL A 145 9.45 -8.44 -3.75
N LEU A 146 9.91 -8.52 -5.01
CA LEU A 146 9.84 -7.40 -5.95
C LEU A 146 8.40 -6.94 -6.17
N GLU A 147 7.42 -7.85 -6.21
CA GLU A 147 5.99 -7.51 -6.38
C GLU A 147 5.41 -6.71 -5.20
N THR A 148 6.02 -6.78 -4.03
CA THR A 148 5.61 -5.98 -2.86
C THR A 148 6.19 -4.57 -2.87
N VAL A 149 7.16 -4.30 -3.75
CA VAL A 149 7.81 -2.99 -3.88
C VAL A 149 6.92 -2.07 -4.70
N VAL A 150 6.70 -0.87 -4.19
CA VAL A 150 5.93 0.17 -4.88
C VAL A 150 6.56 0.50 -6.23
N HIS A 151 5.73 0.67 -7.22
CA HIS A 151 6.09 0.91 -8.63
C HIS A 151 6.79 -0.25 -9.36
N TYR A 152 6.92 -1.43 -8.75
CA TYR A 152 7.32 -2.60 -9.51
C TYR A 152 6.13 -3.09 -10.35
N PRO A 153 6.22 -3.09 -11.69
CA PRO A 153 5.09 -3.45 -12.52
C PRO A 153 4.90 -4.98 -12.55
N LEU A 154 3.71 -5.46 -12.25
CA LEU A 154 3.36 -6.89 -12.35
C LEU A 154 3.62 -7.44 -13.76
N ALA A 155 3.52 -6.60 -14.78
CA ALA A 155 3.87 -6.95 -16.17
C ALA A 155 5.30 -7.48 -16.31
N ALA A 156 6.24 -7.00 -15.49
CA ALA A 156 7.61 -7.49 -15.48
C ALA A 156 7.69 -8.96 -15.02
N THR A 157 7.02 -9.31 -13.93
CA THR A 157 6.91 -10.69 -13.45
C THR A 157 6.26 -11.59 -14.50
N LEU A 158 5.13 -11.17 -15.07
CA LEU A 158 4.41 -11.94 -16.08
C LEU A 158 5.26 -12.13 -17.35
N SER A 159 6.03 -11.13 -17.74
CA SER A 159 6.93 -11.22 -18.88
C SER A 159 8.05 -12.23 -18.66
N ILE A 160 8.69 -12.23 -17.50
CA ILE A 160 9.70 -13.24 -17.12
C ILE A 160 9.06 -14.64 -17.08
N LEU A 161 7.88 -14.75 -16.48
CA LEU A 161 7.15 -16.01 -16.37
C LEU A 161 6.79 -16.56 -17.77
N ALA A 162 6.28 -15.69 -18.66
CA ALA A 162 5.99 -16.05 -20.05
C ALA A 162 7.24 -16.52 -20.79
N ALA A 163 8.39 -15.83 -20.62
CA ALA A 163 9.66 -16.23 -21.21
C ALA A 163 10.11 -17.61 -20.72
N VAL A 164 10.00 -17.87 -19.40
CA VAL A 164 10.34 -19.17 -18.79
C VAL A 164 9.47 -20.29 -19.40
N TRP A 165 8.15 -20.13 -19.38
CA TRP A 165 7.24 -21.16 -19.87
C TRP A 165 7.28 -21.35 -21.38
N LEU A 166 7.45 -20.29 -22.16
CA LEU A 166 7.66 -20.41 -23.60
C LEU A 166 8.92 -21.23 -23.91
N THR A 167 9.99 -21.01 -23.13
CA THR A 167 11.23 -21.77 -23.25
C THR A 167 11.01 -23.25 -22.90
N VAL A 168 10.25 -23.55 -21.82
CA VAL A 168 9.88 -24.93 -21.43
C VAL A 168 9.11 -25.62 -22.58
N VAL A 169 8.12 -24.93 -23.14
CA VAL A 169 7.31 -25.44 -24.26
C VAL A 169 8.19 -25.70 -25.48
N TYR A 170 9.06 -24.75 -25.85
CA TYR A 170 10.00 -24.88 -26.97
C TYR A 170 10.88 -26.13 -26.84
N LEU A 171 11.45 -26.36 -25.65
CA LEU A 171 12.30 -27.51 -25.40
C LEU A 171 11.53 -28.84 -25.43
N ARG A 172 10.31 -28.87 -24.85
CA ARG A 172 9.47 -30.08 -24.87
C ARG A 172 8.96 -30.41 -26.27
N MET A 173 8.50 -29.41 -27.03
CA MET A 173 8.09 -29.61 -28.41
C MET A 173 9.24 -30.18 -29.26
N GLY A 174 10.48 -29.75 -29.02
CA GLY A 174 11.66 -30.29 -29.64
C GLY A 174 11.78 -31.80 -29.51
N SER A 175 11.73 -32.28 -28.28
CA SER A 175 11.89 -33.71 -28.01
C SER A 175 10.75 -34.58 -28.58
N VAL A 176 9.55 -34.05 -28.64
CA VAL A 176 8.38 -34.77 -29.22
C VAL A 176 8.43 -34.82 -30.75
N LEU A 177 8.81 -33.70 -31.40
CA LEU A 177 8.90 -33.67 -32.86
C LEU A 177 10.06 -34.53 -33.40
N GLU A 178 11.22 -34.47 -32.72
CA GLU A 178 12.37 -35.29 -33.10
C GLU A 178 12.07 -36.80 -33.05
N SER A 179 11.15 -37.20 -32.16
CA SER A 179 10.74 -38.60 -32.04
C SER A 179 9.71 -39.05 -33.11
N ARG A 180 9.06 -38.12 -33.81
CA ARG A 180 7.94 -38.42 -34.72
C ARG A 180 8.22 -38.19 -36.21
N LEU A 181 9.32 -37.56 -36.59
CA LEU A 181 9.52 -37.11 -37.99
C LEU A 181 10.80 -37.66 -38.62
N SER A 182 10.71 -37.96 -39.94
CA SER A 182 11.81 -38.51 -40.72
C SER A 182 12.89 -37.46 -41.05
N ALA A 183 14.13 -37.91 -41.19
CA ALA A 183 15.35 -37.11 -41.28
C ALA A 183 15.40 -35.86 -42.17
N PRO A 184 14.81 -35.82 -43.40
CA PRO A 184 15.00 -34.64 -44.25
C PRO A 184 14.21 -33.40 -43.83
N TRP A 185 13.11 -33.55 -43.08
CA TRP A 185 12.29 -32.44 -42.60
C TRP A 185 12.77 -31.85 -41.27
N ASN A 186 13.70 -32.52 -40.61
CA ASN A 186 14.14 -32.17 -39.26
C ASN A 186 14.87 -30.80 -39.19
N HIS A 187 15.69 -30.49 -40.25
CA HIS A 187 16.46 -29.23 -40.25
C HIS A 187 15.55 -28.00 -40.44
N TRP A 188 14.59 -28.05 -41.36
CA TRP A 188 13.68 -26.94 -41.60
C TRP A 188 12.74 -26.69 -40.42
N GLN A 189 12.32 -27.71 -39.73
CA GLN A 189 11.47 -27.59 -38.55
C GLN A 189 12.20 -26.94 -37.39
N HIS A 190 13.46 -27.30 -37.16
CA HIS A 190 14.29 -26.65 -36.16
C HIS A 190 14.41 -25.15 -36.44
N PHE A 191 14.60 -24.78 -37.71
CA PHE A 191 14.70 -23.39 -38.13
C PHE A 191 13.40 -22.63 -37.94
N PHE A 192 12.26 -23.14 -38.43
CA PHE A 192 10.97 -22.49 -38.27
C PHE A 192 10.53 -22.42 -36.81
N ARG A 193 10.77 -23.46 -36.01
CA ARG A 193 10.49 -23.49 -34.60
C ARG A 193 11.31 -22.45 -33.83
N LEU A 194 12.58 -22.29 -34.20
CA LEU A 194 13.44 -21.28 -33.59
C LEU A 194 12.98 -19.86 -33.93
N ILE A 195 12.65 -19.60 -35.20
CA ILE A 195 12.14 -18.29 -35.62
C ILE A 195 10.84 -17.97 -34.86
N PHE A 196 9.89 -18.92 -34.86
CA PHE A 196 8.62 -18.73 -34.15
C PHE A 196 8.81 -18.48 -32.65
N TYR A 197 9.72 -19.25 -32.04
CA TYR A 197 10.10 -19.02 -30.62
C TYR A 197 10.67 -17.62 -30.42
N LEU A 198 11.59 -17.16 -31.26
CA LEU A 198 12.22 -15.84 -31.15
C LEU A 198 11.22 -14.70 -31.35
N ILE A 199 10.27 -14.86 -32.30
CA ILE A 199 9.20 -13.89 -32.51
C ILE A 199 8.30 -13.79 -31.29
N LEU A 200 7.81 -14.94 -30.78
CA LEU A 200 6.99 -14.94 -29.57
C LEU A 200 7.75 -14.44 -28.34
N TYR A 201 9.02 -14.81 -28.22
CA TYR A 201 9.88 -14.35 -27.13
C TYR A 201 10.04 -12.83 -27.18
N TYR A 202 10.33 -12.26 -28.35
CA TYR A 202 10.40 -10.82 -28.53
C TYR A 202 9.07 -10.14 -28.21
N TRP A 203 7.95 -10.73 -28.66
CA TRP A 203 6.63 -10.15 -28.41
C TRP A 203 6.25 -10.15 -26.94
N LEU A 204 6.49 -11.24 -26.23
CA LEU A 204 6.18 -11.36 -24.79
C LEU A 204 7.20 -10.65 -23.91
N ALA A 205 8.51 -10.77 -24.22
CA ALA A 205 9.59 -10.12 -23.49
C ALA A 205 9.81 -8.66 -23.90
N GLY A 206 9.13 -8.18 -24.94
CA GLY A 206 9.21 -6.80 -25.42
C GLY A 206 8.91 -5.76 -24.35
N TYR A 207 8.12 -6.12 -23.36
CA TYR A 207 7.90 -5.33 -22.16
C TYR A 207 9.21 -5.03 -21.41
N GLY A 208 10.15 -5.96 -21.35
CA GLY A 208 11.44 -5.79 -20.64
C GLY A 208 12.41 -4.82 -21.31
N TRP A 209 12.22 -4.49 -22.58
CA TRP A 209 13.09 -3.58 -23.32
C TRP A 209 12.57 -2.14 -23.35
N ALA A 210 11.25 -1.95 -23.33
CA ALA A 210 10.62 -0.63 -23.29
C ALA A 210 10.94 0.15 -22.00
N PRO A 211 10.82 -0.44 -20.77
CA PRO A 211 11.10 0.26 -19.53
C PRO A 211 12.56 0.65 -19.33
N ALA A 212 13.52 0.03 -20.04
CA ALA A 212 14.93 0.45 -19.97
C ALA A 212 15.14 1.86 -20.52
N LYS A 213 14.34 2.28 -21.49
CA LYS A 213 14.31 3.65 -22.02
C LYS A 213 13.58 4.60 -21.05
N ASP A 214 12.44 4.16 -20.53
CA ASP A 214 11.60 4.99 -19.66
C ASP A 214 12.15 5.05 -18.23
N ALA A 215 12.83 4.00 -17.75
CA ALA A 215 13.51 4.02 -16.47
C ALA A 215 14.66 5.04 -16.43
N LEU A 216 15.32 5.30 -17.55
CA LEU A 216 16.30 6.37 -17.65
C LEU A 216 15.62 7.76 -17.56
N HIS A 217 14.44 7.90 -18.14
CA HIS A 217 13.64 9.13 -18.08
C HIS A 217 13.01 9.34 -16.69
N THR A 218 12.44 8.29 -16.09
CA THR A 218 11.88 8.35 -14.74
C THR A 218 12.96 8.48 -13.66
N TRP A 219 14.15 7.96 -13.87
CA TRP A 219 15.28 8.17 -12.97
C TRP A 219 15.70 9.65 -12.92
N THR A 220 15.66 10.36 -14.04
CA THR A 220 15.93 11.80 -14.09
C THR A 220 14.79 12.62 -13.45
N LEU A 221 13.53 12.23 -13.63
CA LEU A 221 12.37 12.86 -13.01
C LEU A 221 12.27 12.56 -11.50
N SER A 222 12.59 11.34 -11.06
CA SER A 222 12.57 10.96 -9.63
C SER A 222 13.63 11.70 -8.80
N ARG A 223 14.66 12.24 -9.43
CA ARG A 223 15.67 13.06 -8.76
C ARG A 223 15.12 14.42 -8.29
N TYR A 224 14.03 14.88 -8.89
CA TYR A 224 13.34 16.12 -8.53
C TYR A 224 12.05 15.88 -7.74
N ALA A 225 11.46 14.71 -7.87
CA ALA A 225 10.31 14.33 -7.06
C ALA A 225 10.81 13.76 -5.73
N THR A 226 10.69 14.53 -4.66
CA THR A 226 10.80 14.03 -3.29
C THR A 226 9.59 13.16 -2.99
N SER A 227 9.43 12.06 -3.75
CA SER A 227 8.40 11.07 -3.48
C SER A 227 8.75 10.35 -2.18
N PHE A 228 7.76 10.05 -1.36
CA PHE A 228 7.92 9.19 -0.18
C PHE A 228 8.45 7.80 -0.54
N LEU A 229 8.41 7.45 -1.82
CA LEU A 229 8.70 6.13 -2.36
C LEU A 229 9.71 6.25 -3.50
N GLN A 230 10.90 5.70 -3.29
CA GLN A 230 11.94 5.65 -4.34
C GLN A 230 11.58 4.55 -5.35
N VAL A 231 11.80 4.85 -6.64
CA VAL A 231 11.69 3.83 -7.70
C VAL A 231 12.82 2.81 -7.51
N PRO A 232 12.53 1.54 -7.29
CA PRO A 232 13.57 0.55 -7.09
C PRO A 232 14.39 0.36 -8.37
N ALA A 233 15.70 0.17 -8.21
CA ALA A 233 16.61 -0.23 -9.29
C ALA A 233 16.28 -1.58 -9.95
N ALA A 234 15.21 -2.22 -9.50
CA ALA A 234 14.75 -3.53 -9.95
C ALA A 234 14.39 -3.59 -11.44
N ALA A 235 13.95 -2.48 -12.03
CA ALA A 235 13.69 -2.41 -13.46
C ALA A 235 14.95 -2.71 -14.31
N HIS A 236 16.15 -2.45 -13.78
CA HIS A 236 17.41 -2.74 -14.46
C HIS A 236 17.77 -4.24 -14.44
N LEU A 237 17.15 -5.04 -13.57
CA LEU A 237 17.39 -6.48 -13.50
C LEU A 237 16.62 -7.28 -14.56
N LEU A 238 15.57 -6.71 -15.15
CA LEU A 238 14.73 -7.39 -16.14
C LEU A 238 15.52 -7.90 -17.35
N PRO A 239 16.37 -7.10 -18.04
CA PRO A 239 17.17 -7.60 -19.15
C PRO A 239 18.11 -8.73 -18.75
N VAL A 240 18.67 -8.66 -17.52
CA VAL A 240 19.54 -9.73 -16.99
C VAL A 240 18.76 -11.02 -16.78
N CYS A 241 17.52 -10.95 -16.26
CA CYS A 241 16.66 -12.13 -16.12
C CYS A 241 16.37 -12.80 -17.46
N TYR A 242 16.11 -12.03 -18.52
CA TYR A 242 15.90 -12.59 -19.86
C TYR A 242 17.14 -13.27 -20.42
N VAL A 243 18.30 -12.65 -20.28
CA VAL A 243 19.58 -13.26 -20.69
C VAL A 243 19.84 -14.56 -19.93
N VAL A 244 19.60 -14.57 -18.60
CA VAL A 244 19.75 -15.78 -17.78
C VAL A 244 18.82 -16.89 -18.23
N VAL A 245 17.54 -16.59 -18.53
CA VAL A 245 16.57 -17.59 -19.07
C VAL A 245 17.05 -18.15 -20.40
N LEU A 246 17.54 -17.29 -21.31
CA LEU A 246 18.10 -17.72 -22.59
C LEU A 246 19.37 -18.58 -22.39
N LEU A 247 20.27 -18.18 -21.51
CA LEU A 247 21.49 -18.95 -21.19
C LEU A 247 21.13 -20.31 -20.58
N LEU A 248 20.13 -20.40 -19.71
CA LEU A 248 19.63 -21.69 -19.19
C LEU A 248 19.03 -22.55 -20.29
N ALA A 249 18.36 -21.95 -21.26
CA ALA A 249 17.76 -22.69 -22.38
C ALA A 249 18.79 -23.21 -23.37
N PHE A 250 19.74 -22.38 -23.79
CA PHE A 250 20.70 -22.68 -24.86
C PHE A 250 22.07 -23.14 -24.35
N GLY A 251 22.45 -22.76 -23.12
CA GLY A 251 23.68 -23.20 -22.45
C GLY A 251 23.72 -24.69 -22.07
N ARG A 252 22.64 -25.41 -22.36
CA ARG A 252 22.50 -26.85 -22.11
C ARG A 252 23.56 -27.73 -22.79
N ARG A 253 24.14 -27.27 -23.89
CA ARG A 253 25.28 -27.90 -24.57
C ARG A 253 26.63 -27.54 -23.94
N TRP A 254 26.72 -26.41 -23.25
CA TRP A 254 27.90 -26.00 -22.50
C TRP A 254 27.72 -26.45 -21.06
N SER A 255 28.18 -27.63 -20.85
CA SER A 255 28.20 -28.35 -19.58
C SER A 255 28.89 -27.57 -18.46
N THR A 256 28.18 -26.64 -17.86
CA THR A 256 28.54 -26.17 -16.50
C THR A 256 28.39 -27.28 -15.49
N SER A 257 27.64 -28.35 -15.83
CA SER A 257 27.55 -29.58 -15.06
C SER A 257 28.91 -30.28 -14.90
N VAL A 258 29.83 -30.19 -15.87
CA VAL A 258 31.14 -30.87 -15.80
C VAL A 258 32.04 -30.22 -14.76
N LEU A 259 32.09 -28.89 -14.67
CA LEU A 259 32.99 -28.22 -13.71
C LEU A 259 32.45 -28.28 -12.27
N ILE A 260 31.15 -28.11 -12.07
CA ILE A 260 30.55 -28.12 -10.74
C ILE A 260 30.31 -29.57 -10.25
N ASP A 261 29.82 -30.46 -11.14
CA ASP A 261 29.70 -31.90 -10.83
C ASP A 261 31.06 -32.56 -10.58
N ASP A 262 32.10 -32.23 -11.35
CA ASP A 262 33.44 -32.79 -11.17
C ASP A 262 34.08 -32.28 -9.86
N TRP A 263 33.83 -31.03 -9.48
CA TRP A 263 34.27 -30.47 -8.20
C TRP A 263 33.45 -31.01 -7.01
N LEU A 264 32.14 -31.22 -7.15
CA LEU A 264 31.24 -31.80 -6.14
C LEU A 264 31.41 -33.31 -6.02
N THR A 265 31.78 -34.03 -7.11
CA THR A 265 31.91 -35.49 -7.12
C THR A 265 33.31 -36.02 -6.73
N ARG A 266 34.35 -35.17 -6.67
CA ARG A 266 35.70 -35.55 -6.18
C ARG A 266 35.75 -35.84 -4.67
N GLY A 267 34.66 -35.64 -3.91
CA GLY A 267 34.54 -36.06 -2.51
C GLY A 267 34.11 -37.55 -2.38
N ARG A 268 34.71 -38.29 -1.44
CA ARG A 268 34.38 -39.70 -1.15
C ARG A 268 32.88 -40.00 -1.26
N ARG A 269 32.49 -40.73 -2.28
CA ARG A 269 31.13 -41.27 -2.44
C ARG A 269 30.85 -42.29 -1.33
N TRP A 270 30.06 -41.87 -0.34
CA TRP A 270 29.37 -42.82 0.52
C TRP A 270 28.01 -43.10 -0.11
N ARG A 271 27.90 -44.27 -0.79
CA ARG A 271 26.65 -44.83 -1.34
C ARG A 271 25.67 -43.79 -1.96
N GLY A 272 26.15 -42.94 -2.90
CA GLY A 272 25.30 -42.17 -3.77
C GLY A 272 25.00 -40.69 -3.38
N VAL A 273 25.24 -40.28 -2.13
CA VAL A 273 25.05 -38.88 -1.69
C VAL A 273 26.26 -38.42 -0.91
N SER A 274 26.91 -37.35 -1.31
CA SER A 274 28.01 -36.77 -0.56
C SER A 274 27.50 -35.81 0.50
N LEU A 275 27.99 -35.90 1.73
CA LEU A 275 27.69 -34.95 2.80
C LEU A 275 27.99 -33.49 2.36
N ARG A 276 28.98 -33.31 1.47
CA ARG A 276 29.33 -32.03 0.86
C ARG A 276 28.19 -31.46 0.02
N SER A 277 27.46 -32.27 -0.78
CA SER A 277 26.35 -31.73 -1.59
C SER A 277 25.23 -31.21 -0.71
N VAL A 278 24.92 -31.88 0.39
CA VAL A 278 23.91 -31.46 1.36
C VAL A 278 24.30 -30.17 2.05
N VAL A 279 25.54 -30.05 2.49
CA VAL A 279 26.05 -28.82 3.13
C VAL A 279 26.04 -27.66 2.16
N VAL A 280 26.41 -27.87 0.90
CA VAL A 280 26.38 -26.82 -0.14
C VAL A 280 24.95 -26.41 -0.45
N ASP A 281 24.01 -27.36 -0.56
CA ASP A 281 22.60 -27.06 -0.82
C ASP A 281 21.99 -26.28 0.34
N VAL A 282 22.22 -26.69 1.59
CA VAL A 282 21.77 -25.96 2.78
C VAL A 282 22.39 -24.56 2.85
N ALA A 283 23.68 -24.43 2.56
CA ALA A 283 24.36 -23.14 2.54
C ALA A 283 23.78 -22.21 1.45
N GLN A 284 23.46 -22.73 0.28
CA GLN A 284 22.81 -21.97 -0.80
C GLN A 284 21.41 -21.50 -0.40
N ILE A 285 20.61 -22.35 0.27
CA ILE A 285 19.29 -21.94 0.78
C ILE A 285 19.45 -20.80 1.78
N LEU A 286 20.31 -20.99 2.78
CA LEU A 286 20.51 -19.97 3.81
C LEU A 286 20.99 -18.65 3.20
N LEU A 287 21.97 -18.72 2.28
CA LEU A 287 22.45 -17.54 1.56
C LEU A 287 21.33 -16.86 0.78
N ALA A 288 20.52 -17.63 0.04
CA ALA A 288 19.41 -17.09 -0.74
C ALA A 288 18.35 -16.43 0.15
N PHE A 289 17.97 -17.07 1.26
CA PHE A 289 17.06 -16.46 2.23
C PHE A 289 17.64 -15.21 2.88
N CYS A 290 18.92 -15.21 3.23
CA CYS A 290 19.60 -14.01 3.76
C CYS A 290 19.58 -12.86 2.74
N LEU A 291 19.90 -13.12 1.48
CA LEU A 291 19.90 -12.09 0.44
C LEU A 291 18.49 -11.53 0.19
N VAL A 292 17.49 -12.41 0.14
CA VAL A 292 16.08 -12.00 -0.01
C VAL A 292 15.61 -11.21 1.22
N ALA A 293 15.98 -11.62 2.43
CA ALA A 293 15.63 -10.91 3.66
C ALA A 293 16.31 -9.52 3.74
N ILE A 294 17.59 -9.43 3.38
CA ILE A 294 18.32 -8.14 3.31
C ILE A 294 17.65 -7.22 2.29
N TYR A 295 17.33 -7.75 1.12
CA TYR A 295 16.66 -6.99 0.08
C TYR A 295 15.28 -6.51 0.54
N TYR A 296 14.49 -7.37 1.20
CA TYR A 296 13.19 -7.01 1.76
C TYR A 296 13.31 -5.87 2.77
N VAL A 297 14.22 -5.97 3.73
CA VAL A 297 14.43 -4.92 4.74
C VAL A 297 14.85 -3.59 4.12
N GLN A 298 15.69 -3.63 3.07
CA GLN A 298 16.12 -2.41 2.37
C GLN A 298 15.00 -1.77 1.55
N THR A 299 14.09 -2.57 0.99
CA THR A 299 13.00 -2.09 0.13
C THR A 299 11.71 -1.77 0.88
N HIS A 300 11.62 -2.14 2.16
CA HIS A 300 10.45 -1.91 3.02
C HIS A 300 10.83 -1.17 4.31
N PRO A 301 11.25 0.09 4.22
CA PRO A 301 11.46 0.92 5.41
C PRO A 301 10.18 0.99 6.23
N ALA A 302 10.29 0.89 7.55
CA ALA A 302 9.14 0.84 8.45
C ALA A 302 8.19 2.05 8.29
N ASP A 303 8.77 3.22 8.03
CA ASP A 303 8.00 4.45 7.82
C ASP A 303 7.17 4.42 6.52
N GLU A 304 7.74 3.91 5.42
CA GLU A 304 7.00 3.76 4.16
C GLU A 304 5.86 2.77 4.28
N CYS A 305 6.10 1.64 4.95
CA CYS A 305 5.05 0.65 5.22
C CYS A 305 3.90 1.25 6.05
N LYS A 306 4.22 2.11 7.02
CA LYS A 306 3.20 2.83 7.81
C LYS A 306 2.42 3.81 6.95
N LEU A 307 3.09 4.60 6.11
CA LEU A 307 2.41 5.56 5.22
C LEU A 307 1.49 4.86 4.21
N LYS A 308 1.93 3.75 3.60
CA LYS A 308 1.08 2.93 2.72
C LYS A 308 -0.16 2.41 3.46
N ARG A 309 0.02 1.93 4.70
CA ARG A 309 -1.09 1.45 5.54
C ARG A 309 -2.08 2.57 5.85
N LEU A 310 -1.60 3.75 6.23
CA LEU A 310 -2.44 4.91 6.50
C LEU A 310 -3.21 5.35 5.27
N ASP A 311 -2.57 5.39 4.10
CA ASP A 311 -3.21 5.76 2.85
C ASP A 311 -4.35 4.78 2.47
N VAL A 312 -4.09 3.48 2.60
CA VAL A 312 -5.12 2.45 2.39
C VAL A 312 -6.27 2.58 3.41
N MET A 313 -5.96 2.81 4.69
CA MET A 313 -6.99 3.02 5.71
C MET A 313 -7.82 4.28 5.43
N ARG A 314 -7.20 5.37 4.96
CA ARG A 314 -7.85 6.60 4.54
C ARG A 314 -8.82 6.33 3.38
N TRP A 315 -8.36 5.67 2.34
CA TRP A 315 -9.19 5.34 1.18
C TRP A 315 -10.41 4.49 1.54
N HIS A 316 -10.26 3.55 2.49
CA HIS A 316 -11.35 2.73 3.00
C HIS A 316 -12.12 3.36 4.18
N GLU A 317 -11.92 4.64 4.46
CA GLU A 317 -12.58 5.39 5.54
C GLU A 317 -12.44 4.74 6.93
N GLN A 318 -11.34 4.02 7.17
CA GLN A 318 -11.09 3.33 8.44
C GLN A 318 -10.53 4.29 9.50
N TRP A 319 -11.21 5.43 9.72
CA TRP A 319 -10.77 6.54 10.56
C TRP A 319 -10.35 6.11 11.96
N ASN A 320 -11.13 5.21 12.60
CA ASN A 320 -10.79 4.72 13.94
C ASN A 320 -9.45 3.98 13.98
N ARG A 321 -9.11 3.23 12.93
CA ARG A 321 -7.83 2.51 12.86
C ARG A 321 -6.66 3.47 12.70
N ILE A 322 -6.83 4.55 11.90
CA ILE A 322 -5.81 5.59 11.76
C ILE A 322 -5.49 6.23 13.11
N LEU A 323 -6.52 6.52 13.92
CA LEU A 323 -6.33 7.12 15.25
C LEU A 323 -5.61 6.20 16.24
N LEU A 324 -5.81 4.89 16.12
CA LEU A 324 -5.18 3.88 16.98
C LEU A 324 -3.74 3.53 16.56
N GLU A 325 -3.30 3.89 15.35
CA GLU A 325 -1.92 3.60 14.91
C GLU A 325 -0.90 4.39 15.75
N PRO A 326 0.09 3.70 16.35
CA PRO A 326 1.18 4.36 17.07
C PRO A 326 2.16 4.99 16.08
N LEU A 327 2.11 6.31 15.93
CA LEU A 327 2.91 7.03 14.95
C LEU A 327 3.90 7.97 15.61
N PRO A 328 5.12 8.11 15.09
CA PRO A 328 6.05 9.16 15.45
C PRO A 328 5.55 10.47 14.83
N THR A 329 4.71 11.21 15.57
CA THR A 329 3.93 12.33 15.01
C THR A 329 4.74 13.60 14.84
N TRP A 330 5.80 13.79 15.61
CA TRP A 330 6.59 15.02 15.64
C TRP A 330 7.70 15.10 14.59
N GLU A 331 8.18 13.96 14.07
CA GLU A 331 9.28 13.94 13.10
C GLU A 331 8.82 14.20 11.66
N ARG A 332 7.56 13.85 11.35
CA ARG A 332 6.98 14.01 10.00
C ARG A 332 5.55 14.51 10.09
N PRO A 333 5.27 15.75 9.70
CA PRO A 333 3.93 16.35 9.73
C PRO A 333 2.85 15.53 9.02
N VAL A 334 3.23 14.75 8.01
CA VAL A 334 2.31 13.89 7.24
C VAL A 334 1.51 12.94 8.13
N TYR A 335 2.11 12.42 9.21
CA TYR A 335 1.38 11.52 10.12
C TYR A 335 0.29 12.26 10.90
N ALA A 336 0.59 13.47 11.34
CA ALA A 336 -0.40 14.34 11.98
C ALA A 336 -1.52 14.70 11.00
N CYS A 337 -1.22 14.97 9.72
CA CYS A 337 -2.23 15.21 8.68
C CYS A 337 -3.22 14.04 8.53
N TYR A 338 -2.75 12.79 8.51
CA TYR A 338 -3.65 11.62 8.47
C TYR A 338 -4.54 11.52 9.70
N LYS A 339 -3.99 11.76 10.90
CA LYS A 339 -4.77 11.72 12.15
C LYS A 339 -5.76 12.87 12.24
N ASN A 340 -5.35 14.09 11.89
CA ASN A 340 -6.22 15.26 11.89
C ASN A 340 -7.35 15.10 10.85
N LEU A 341 -7.05 14.56 9.67
CA LEU A 341 -8.07 14.22 8.68
C LEU A 341 -9.06 13.19 9.24
N ALA A 342 -8.57 12.16 9.95
CA ALA A 342 -9.43 11.16 10.58
C ALA A 342 -10.33 11.75 11.68
N LEU A 343 -9.80 12.69 12.49
CA LEU A 343 -10.60 13.43 13.48
C LEU A 343 -11.63 14.32 12.79
N ALA A 344 -11.24 15.07 11.77
CA ALA A 344 -12.13 15.98 11.02
C ALA A 344 -13.25 15.22 10.30
N SER A 345 -12.92 14.10 9.64
CA SER A 345 -13.93 13.23 8.98
C SER A 345 -14.97 12.67 9.96
N ARG A 346 -14.64 12.62 11.25
CA ARG A 346 -15.56 12.25 12.33
C ARG A 346 -16.20 13.45 13.04
N GLY A 347 -15.89 14.67 12.62
CA GLY A 347 -16.30 15.90 13.29
C GLY A 347 -15.74 16.05 14.70
N LYS A 348 -14.52 15.54 14.96
CA LYS A 348 -13.88 15.56 16.27
C LYS A 348 -12.54 16.28 16.30
N LEU A 349 -12.15 16.99 15.23
CA LEU A 349 -10.85 17.66 15.19
C LEU A 349 -10.75 18.73 16.28
N GLY A 350 -11.73 19.63 16.38
CA GLY A 350 -11.75 20.64 17.44
C GLY A 350 -11.92 20.05 18.84
N GLU A 351 -12.56 18.88 18.97
CA GLU A 351 -12.76 18.21 20.26
C GLU A 351 -11.48 17.56 20.80
N SER A 352 -10.66 16.99 19.92
CA SER A 352 -9.54 16.13 20.27
C SER A 352 -8.24 16.54 19.58
N LEU A 353 -8.04 17.84 19.33
CA LEU A 353 -6.87 18.38 18.62
C LEU A 353 -5.54 17.91 19.24
N ASN A 354 -5.45 17.94 20.56
CA ASN A 354 -4.23 17.59 21.30
C ASN A 354 -4.19 16.12 21.76
N LEU A 355 -5.00 15.23 21.18
CA LEU A 355 -4.98 13.78 21.48
C LEU A 355 -3.60 13.15 21.22
N PHE A 356 -2.81 13.75 20.37
CA PHE A 356 -1.44 13.36 20.01
C PHE A 356 -0.60 14.61 19.73
N PRO A 357 0.75 14.53 19.77
CA PRO A 357 1.63 15.66 19.46
C PRO A 357 1.41 16.18 18.02
N GLN A 358 1.14 17.47 17.87
CA GLN A 358 0.79 18.08 16.58
C GLN A 358 2.00 18.51 15.75
N GLY A 359 3.09 18.95 16.35
CA GLY A 359 4.26 19.45 15.62
C GLY A 359 4.01 20.77 14.86
N GLY A 360 3.00 21.55 15.27
CA GLY A 360 2.65 22.83 14.65
C GLY A 360 1.58 22.75 13.55
N THR A 361 1.44 23.83 12.79
CA THR A 361 0.39 23.97 11.76
C THR A 361 0.58 23.05 10.54
N GLU A 362 1.81 22.61 10.25
CA GLU A 362 2.10 21.67 9.17
C GLU A 362 1.42 20.30 9.38
N GLY A 363 0.99 19.98 10.59
CA GLY A 363 0.20 18.80 10.90
C GLY A 363 -1.26 18.87 10.41
N LEU A 364 -1.77 20.05 10.06
CA LEU A 364 -3.11 20.21 9.51
C LEU A 364 -3.12 20.03 7.98
N TRP A 365 -2.21 20.71 7.30
CA TRP A 365 -1.92 20.53 5.88
C TRP A 365 -0.45 20.81 5.63
N MET A 366 0.17 19.92 4.86
CA MET A 366 1.59 20.04 4.51
C MET A 366 1.77 21.13 3.44
N PRO A 367 2.92 21.82 3.45
CA PRO A 367 3.30 22.65 2.32
C PRO A 367 3.27 21.85 1.01
N TRP A 368 2.69 22.43 -0.03
CA TRP A 368 2.62 21.79 -1.34
C TRP A 368 4.02 21.52 -1.93
N ARG A 369 4.27 20.29 -2.31
CA ARG A 369 5.53 19.85 -2.94
C ARG A 369 5.19 18.91 -4.09
N ASP A 370 4.70 19.34 -5.16
CA ASP A 370 4.46 18.66 -6.46
C ASP A 370 4.59 17.11 -6.45
N THR A 371 4.03 16.45 -5.46
CA THR A 371 4.02 14.99 -5.36
C THR A 371 2.60 14.45 -5.37
N ARG A 372 2.41 13.30 -6.05
CA ARG A 372 1.09 12.67 -6.15
C ARG A 372 0.49 12.35 -4.78
N GLN A 373 1.30 11.79 -3.87
CA GLN A 373 0.82 11.36 -2.55
C GLN A 373 0.34 12.53 -1.70
N GLN A 374 1.03 13.68 -1.78
CA GLN A 374 0.59 14.89 -1.09
C GLN A 374 -0.68 15.44 -1.70
N ALA A 375 -0.76 15.50 -3.05
CA ALA A 375 -1.95 15.97 -3.74
C ALA A 375 -3.18 15.12 -3.39
N ASP A 376 -3.02 13.79 -3.34
CA ASP A 376 -4.11 12.86 -3.01
C ASP A 376 -4.61 13.04 -1.56
N LEU A 377 -3.69 13.19 -0.59
CA LEU A 377 -4.04 13.47 0.80
C LEU A 377 -4.69 14.85 0.96
N LEU A 378 -4.13 15.89 0.31
CA LEU A 378 -4.68 17.24 0.34
C LEU A 378 -6.05 17.33 -0.30
N ALA A 379 -6.31 16.56 -1.37
CA ALA A 379 -7.64 16.50 -1.98
C ALA A 379 -8.72 16.08 -0.97
N ASP A 380 -8.44 15.11 -0.11
CA ASP A 380 -9.37 14.67 0.93
C ASP A 380 -9.46 15.67 2.09
N ILE A 381 -8.35 16.30 2.48
CA ILE A 381 -8.36 17.36 3.51
C ILE A 381 -9.25 18.52 3.07
N PHE A 382 -9.06 19.04 1.85
CA PHE A 382 -9.87 20.13 1.32
C PHE A 382 -11.34 19.72 1.12
N TRP A 383 -11.59 18.46 0.75
CA TRP A 383 -12.95 17.95 0.67
C TRP A 383 -13.68 17.98 2.02
N VAL A 384 -13.03 17.54 3.09
CA VAL A 384 -13.61 17.57 4.45
C VAL A 384 -13.80 18.99 4.96
N GLN A 385 -12.95 19.92 4.57
CA GLN A 385 -13.11 21.36 4.85
C GLN A 385 -14.27 22.00 4.08
N GLY A 386 -14.76 21.34 3.02
CA GLY A 386 -15.77 21.91 2.11
C GLY A 386 -15.18 22.81 1.03
N ASN A 387 -13.85 22.89 0.89
CA ASN A 387 -13.19 23.59 -0.20
C ASN A 387 -13.16 22.70 -1.45
N VAL A 388 -14.29 22.66 -2.15
CA VAL A 388 -14.52 21.79 -3.31
C VAL A 388 -13.57 22.13 -4.46
N ALA A 389 -13.27 23.43 -4.67
CA ALA A 389 -12.36 23.88 -5.73
C ALA A 389 -10.93 23.38 -5.51
N MET A 390 -10.40 23.50 -4.28
CA MET A 390 -9.09 22.99 -3.94
C MET A 390 -9.04 21.46 -3.94
N ALA A 391 -10.10 20.79 -3.47
CA ALA A 391 -10.20 19.34 -3.56
C ALA A 391 -10.13 18.86 -5.02
N GLN A 392 -10.81 19.54 -5.94
CA GLN A 392 -10.76 19.24 -7.38
C GLN A 392 -9.35 19.49 -7.95
N LYS A 393 -8.75 20.66 -7.65
CA LYS A 393 -7.38 21.00 -8.09
C LYS A 393 -6.38 19.94 -7.65
N MET A 394 -6.43 19.51 -6.37
CA MET A 394 -5.51 18.53 -5.84
C MET A 394 -5.75 17.13 -6.41
N ALA A 395 -6.99 16.72 -6.63
CA ALA A 395 -7.30 15.46 -7.30
C ALA A 395 -6.79 15.44 -8.75
N PHE A 396 -6.91 16.57 -9.47
CA PHE A 396 -6.37 16.73 -10.82
C PHE A 396 -4.83 16.68 -10.82
N ASN A 397 -4.18 17.36 -9.89
CA ASN A 397 -2.73 17.32 -9.72
C ASN A 397 -2.26 15.89 -9.43
N ALA A 398 -2.92 15.19 -8.49
CA ALA A 398 -2.61 13.80 -8.17
C ALA A 398 -2.71 12.89 -9.41
N MET A 399 -3.72 13.11 -10.26
CA MET A 399 -3.89 12.40 -11.53
C MET A 399 -2.77 12.75 -12.53
N SER A 400 -2.38 14.02 -12.62
CA SER A 400 -1.34 14.50 -13.55
C SER A 400 0.04 13.94 -13.22
N PHE A 401 0.34 13.73 -11.95
CA PHE A 401 1.57 13.09 -11.47
C PHE A 401 1.50 11.56 -11.45
N HIS A 402 0.38 10.98 -11.88
CA HIS A 402 0.24 9.54 -11.92
C HIS A 402 0.96 8.94 -13.14
N PRO A 403 1.74 7.85 -12.99
CA PRO A 403 2.52 7.26 -14.09
C PRO A 403 1.69 6.86 -15.32
N SER A 404 0.46 6.37 -15.11
CA SER A 404 -0.47 6.01 -16.20
C SER A 404 -1.38 7.16 -16.62
N GLY A 405 -1.30 8.33 -15.99
CA GLY A 405 -2.19 9.47 -16.22
C GLY A 405 -3.63 9.28 -15.75
N LEU A 406 -4.01 8.10 -15.29
CA LEU A 406 -5.36 7.77 -14.83
C LEU A 406 -5.32 6.90 -13.57
N CYS A 407 -6.14 7.28 -12.57
CA CYS A 407 -6.32 6.51 -11.34
C CYS A 407 -7.80 6.53 -10.94
N PRO A 408 -8.43 5.38 -10.68
CA PRO A 408 -9.85 5.31 -10.34
C PRO A 408 -10.24 6.20 -9.16
N ARG A 409 -9.40 6.29 -8.13
CA ARG A 409 -9.65 7.11 -6.93
C ARG A 409 -9.76 8.59 -7.27
N HIS A 410 -8.86 9.08 -8.11
CA HIS A 410 -8.89 10.49 -8.54
C HIS A 410 -10.06 10.77 -9.47
N LEU A 411 -10.40 9.82 -10.38
CA LEU A 411 -11.57 9.95 -11.24
C LEU A 411 -12.87 10.04 -10.45
N LEU A 412 -13.02 9.25 -9.37
CA LEU A 412 -14.16 9.36 -8.46
C LEU A 412 -14.24 10.73 -7.79
N ARG A 413 -13.13 11.23 -7.22
CA ARG A 413 -13.10 12.56 -6.60
C ARG A 413 -13.41 13.66 -7.60
N LEU A 414 -12.88 13.58 -8.82
CA LEU A 414 -13.17 14.53 -9.89
C LEU A 414 -14.64 14.46 -10.34
N ALA A 415 -15.24 13.27 -10.39
CA ALA A 415 -16.67 13.13 -10.66
C ALA A 415 -17.51 13.77 -9.54
N GLU A 416 -17.21 13.50 -8.26
CA GLU A 416 -17.89 14.07 -7.10
C GLU A 416 -17.83 15.60 -7.08
N THR A 417 -16.64 16.15 -7.25
CA THR A 417 -16.46 17.62 -7.25
C THR A 417 -17.20 18.30 -8.39
N ASN A 418 -17.17 17.70 -9.60
CA ASN A 418 -17.92 18.25 -10.74
C ASN A 418 -19.43 18.13 -10.57
N LEU A 419 -19.95 17.04 -9.98
CA LEU A 419 -21.38 16.92 -9.65
C LEU A 419 -21.81 18.01 -8.64
N VAL A 420 -21.01 18.22 -7.61
CA VAL A 420 -21.28 19.26 -6.60
C VAL A 420 -21.27 20.66 -7.21
N MET A 421 -20.37 20.95 -8.15
CA MET A 421 -20.29 22.23 -8.88
C MET A 421 -21.35 22.38 -9.98
N GLY A 422 -22.15 21.34 -10.28
CA GLY A 422 -23.14 21.37 -11.36
C GLY A 422 -22.57 21.18 -12.76
N ASN A 423 -21.32 20.68 -12.87
CA ASN A 423 -20.64 20.41 -14.14
C ASN A 423 -20.94 18.99 -14.62
N ASP A 424 -22.22 18.64 -14.79
CA ASP A 424 -22.70 17.30 -15.07
C ASP A 424 -22.02 16.63 -16.28
N ALA A 425 -21.85 17.37 -17.37
CA ALA A 425 -21.20 16.86 -18.58
C ALA A 425 -19.73 16.46 -18.37
N VAL A 426 -19.02 17.14 -17.45
CA VAL A 426 -17.64 16.79 -17.09
C VAL A 426 -17.62 15.60 -16.14
N ALA A 427 -18.51 15.58 -15.15
CA ALA A 427 -18.68 14.45 -14.25
C ALA A 427 -18.97 13.17 -15.02
N GLU A 428 -19.86 13.22 -16.02
CA GLU A 428 -20.23 12.08 -16.85
C GLU A 428 -19.03 11.49 -17.62
N LYS A 429 -18.10 12.33 -18.09
CA LYS A 429 -16.87 11.84 -18.74
C LYS A 429 -16.02 10.97 -17.80
N TYR A 430 -15.86 11.40 -16.54
CA TYR A 430 -15.12 10.62 -15.55
C TYR A 430 -15.86 9.34 -15.17
N LEU A 431 -17.18 9.39 -15.03
CA LEU A 431 -18.02 8.24 -14.72
C LEU A 431 -18.00 7.20 -15.86
N ASN A 432 -18.00 7.64 -17.12
CA ASN A 432 -17.89 6.74 -18.28
C ASN A 432 -16.58 5.96 -18.29
N LEU A 433 -15.47 6.58 -17.87
CA LEU A 433 -14.19 5.87 -17.73
C LEU A 433 -14.23 4.80 -16.63
N LEU A 434 -14.99 5.03 -15.57
CA LEU A 434 -15.11 4.12 -14.44
C LEU A 434 -16.11 2.98 -14.70
N ASP A 435 -17.11 3.17 -15.55
CA ASP A 435 -18.08 2.13 -15.93
C ASP A 435 -17.42 0.92 -16.60
N ASP A 436 -16.33 1.15 -17.34
CA ASP A 436 -15.54 0.11 -17.97
C ASP A 436 -14.66 -0.68 -17.00
N THR A 437 -14.67 -0.37 -15.70
CA THR A 437 -13.86 -1.07 -14.69
C THR A 437 -14.67 -2.15 -13.97
N PHE A 438 -14.00 -3.17 -13.43
CA PHE A 438 -14.69 -4.22 -12.66
C PHE A 438 -15.06 -3.76 -11.24
N VAL A 439 -14.15 -3.05 -10.57
CA VAL A 439 -14.29 -2.72 -9.15
C VAL A 439 -15.06 -1.41 -8.91
N TYR A 440 -14.85 -0.41 -9.78
CA TYR A 440 -15.37 0.94 -9.57
C TYR A 440 -16.67 1.24 -10.32
N ALA A 441 -17.12 0.35 -11.21
CA ALA A 441 -18.37 0.51 -11.96
C ALA A 441 -19.60 0.71 -11.07
N ASP A 442 -19.67 0.02 -9.92
CA ASP A 442 -20.77 0.16 -8.97
C ASP A 442 -20.78 1.55 -8.33
N GLN A 443 -19.61 2.08 -7.98
CA GLN A 443 -19.48 3.43 -7.43
C GLN A 443 -19.83 4.50 -8.47
N ALA A 444 -19.39 4.31 -9.73
CA ALA A 444 -19.75 5.18 -10.84
C ALA A 444 -21.27 5.19 -11.05
N ARG A 445 -21.92 4.03 -11.05
CA ARG A 445 -23.39 3.93 -11.16
C ARG A 445 -24.12 4.62 -9.99
N CYS A 446 -23.56 4.55 -8.78
CA CYS A 446 -24.10 5.27 -7.64
C CYS A 446 -24.02 6.79 -7.80
N LEU A 447 -22.91 7.30 -8.31
CA LEU A 447 -22.73 8.73 -8.56
C LEU A 447 -23.54 9.22 -9.75
N ARG A 448 -23.73 8.40 -10.79
CA ARG A 448 -24.52 8.76 -11.99
C ARG A 448 -25.97 9.11 -11.68
N LYS A 449 -26.52 8.64 -10.56
CA LYS A 449 -27.88 8.99 -10.12
C LYS A 449 -28.08 10.48 -9.83
N PHE A 450 -26.98 11.22 -9.66
CA PHE A 450 -26.99 12.65 -9.39
C PHE A 450 -26.86 13.51 -10.65
N VAL A 451 -26.36 12.95 -11.76
CA VAL A 451 -26.21 13.66 -13.04
C VAL A 451 -27.58 14.16 -13.53
N GLY A 452 -27.73 15.46 -13.73
CA GLY A 452 -28.97 16.10 -14.12
C GLY A 452 -30.05 16.14 -13.03
N HIS A 453 -29.72 15.74 -11.79
CA HIS A 453 -30.68 15.68 -10.69
C HIS A 453 -30.19 16.43 -9.43
N PRO A 454 -30.13 17.76 -9.45
CA PRO A 454 -29.64 18.56 -8.33
C PRO A 454 -30.44 18.34 -7.04
N GLU A 455 -31.73 18.01 -7.13
CA GLU A 455 -32.57 17.74 -5.97
C GLU A 455 -32.14 16.46 -5.22
N ARG A 456 -31.69 15.44 -5.95
CA ARG A 456 -31.14 14.21 -5.34
C ARG A 456 -29.81 14.50 -4.66
N LEU A 457 -28.96 15.33 -5.27
CA LEU A 457 -27.69 15.74 -4.71
C LEU A 457 -27.88 16.50 -3.39
N LYS A 458 -28.84 17.43 -3.34
CA LYS A 458 -29.19 18.16 -2.11
C LYS A 458 -29.78 17.29 -1.01
N ALA A 459 -30.36 16.15 -1.37
CA ALA A 459 -30.88 15.18 -0.41
C ALA A 459 -29.82 14.17 0.10
N ASP A 460 -28.68 14.04 -0.57
CA ASP A 460 -27.60 13.14 -0.18
C ASP A 460 -26.78 13.75 0.98
N ALA A 461 -26.57 12.99 2.05
CA ALA A 461 -25.95 13.49 3.28
C ALA A 461 -24.50 13.99 3.06
N ARG A 462 -23.74 13.34 2.18
CA ARG A 462 -22.33 13.64 1.93
C ARG A 462 -22.14 14.76 0.91
N LEU A 463 -22.82 14.66 -0.23
CA LEU A 463 -22.65 15.61 -1.33
C LEU A 463 -23.37 16.95 -1.04
N SER A 464 -24.50 16.94 -0.32
CA SER A 464 -25.21 18.15 0.06
C SER A 464 -24.39 19.06 0.98
N MET A 465 -23.59 18.48 1.89
CA MET A 465 -22.69 19.26 2.74
C MET A 465 -21.67 20.03 1.89
N ALA A 466 -20.99 19.36 0.96
CA ALA A 466 -20.06 19.98 0.03
C ALA A 466 -20.75 21.03 -0.87
N HIS A 467 -21.97 20.74 -1.35
CA HIS A 467 -22.73 21.65 -2.18
C HIS A 467 -23.11 22.95 -1.44
N ARG A 468 -23.48 22.86 -0.15
CA ARG A 468 -23.76 24.06 0.69
C ARG A 468 -22.52 24.90 0.97
N CYS A 469 -21.33 24.34 0.83
CA CYS A 469 -20.05 25.03 0.98
C CYS A 469 -19.59 25.78 -0.27
N LEU A 470 -20.31 25.66 -1.39
CA LEU A 470 -20.01 26.43 -2.61
C LEU A 470 -20.24 27.93 -2.34
N THR A 471 -19.27 28.73 -2.75
CA THR A 471 -19.30 30.18 -2.60
C THR A 471 -19.40 30.86 -3.97
N THR A 472 -19.92 32.08 -4.01
CA THR A 472 -19.87 32.95 -5.18
C THR A 472 -18.55 33.72 -5.27
N ASP A 473 -17.78 33.72 -4.17
CA ASP A 473 -16.51 34.41 -4.09
C ASP A 473 -15.40 33.55 -4.72
N GLU A 474 -14.42 34.18 -5.35
CA GLU A 474 -13.23 33.49 -5.83
C GLU A 474 -12.41 32.98 -4.65
N LEU A 475 -12.09 31.70 -4.67
CA LEU A 475 -11.17 31.10 -3.70
C LEU A 475 -9.73 31.25 -4.19
N LEU A 476 -8.88 31.77 -3.30
CA LEU A 476 -7.46 31.98 -3.59
C LEU A 476 -6.70 30.67 -3.36
N THR A 477 -6.12 30.11 -4.40
CA THR A 477 -5.43 28.81 -4.32
C THR A 477 -4.12 28.81 -3.52
N ASP A 478 -3.65 29.96 -3.08
CA ASP A 478 -2.41 30.15 -2.33
C ASP A 478 -2.66 30.65 -0.88
N ASP A 479 -3.92 30.78 -0.46
CA ASP A 479 -4.32 31.13 0.91
C ASP A 479 -5.38 30.14 1.42
N GLU A 480 -4.91 28.94 1.81
CA GLU A 480 -5.77 27.86 2.29
C GLU A 480 -6.57 28.27 3.53
N LEU A 481 -6.01 29.13 4.38
CA LEU A 481 -6.71 29.62 5.57
C LEU A 481 -7.75 30.67 5.22
N GLY A 482 -7.41 31.62 4.34
CA GLY A 482 -8.32 32.68 3.86
C GLY A 482 -9.54 32.12 3.15
N ASP A 483 -9.36 31.08 2.35
CA ASP A 483 -10.43 30.38 1.63
C ASP A 483 -11.50 29.74 2.55
N LEU A 484 -11.16 29.43 3.81
CA LEU A 484 -12.13 28.86 4.74
C LEU A 484 -13.17 29.89 5.24
N ARG A 485 -12.86 31.20 5.22
CA ARG A 485 -13.78 32.25 5.70
C ARG A 485 -15.07 32.33 4.86
N PRO A 486 -15.00 32.46 3.53
CA PRO A 486 -16.23 32.48 2.70
C PRO A 486 -16.98 31.13 2.78
N ILE A 487 -16.30 30.00 2.93
CA ILE A 487 -16.93 28.69 3.13
C ILE A 487 -17.72 28.64 4.43
N MET A 488 -17.16 29.14 5.54
CA MET A 488 -17.84 29.20 6.83
C MET A 488 -19.02 30.18 6.82
N ALA A 489 -18.93 31.27 6.05
CA ALA A 489 -20.02 32.22 5.87
C ALA A 489 -21.16 31.61 5.03
N ALA A 490 -20.83 30.88 3.97
CA ALA A 490 -21.81 30.22 3.09
C ALA A 490 -22.58 29.10 3.81
N ASN A 491 -21.88 28.33 4.68
CA ASN A 491 -22.48 27.19 5.36
C ASN A 491 -22.21 27.19 6.88
N PRO A 492 -23.20 27.60 7.71
CA PRO A 492 -23.08 27.52 9.17
C PRO A 492 -22.84 26.11 9.72
N ALA A 493 -23.20 25.06 8.96
CA ALA A 493 -22.98 23.68 9.33
C ALA A 493 -21.59 23.13 8.90
N ALA A 494 -20.76 23.92 8.20
CA ALA A 494 -19.43 23.50 7.75
C ALA A 494 -18.47 23.30 8.93
N ARG A 495 -18.58 22.16 9.62
CA ARG A 495 -17.76 21.84 10.79
C ARG A 495 -16.30 21.66 10.41
N GLY A 496 -16.01 20.96 9.31
CA GLY A 496 -14.62 20.73 8.85
C GLY A 496 -13.87 22.04 8.64
N ALA A 497 -14.47 23.04 7.95
CA ALA A 497 -13.86 24.36 7.77
C ALA A 497 -13.54 25.03 9.11
N ARG A 498 -14.51 25.02 10.04
CA ARG A 498 -14.36 25.65 11.37
C ARG A 498 -13.32 24.95 12.23
N ASP A 499 -13.36 23.62 12.26
CA ASP A 499 -12.41 22.84 13.03
C ASP A 499 -10.97 23.06 12.54
N TYR A 500 -10.73 23.07 11.23
CA TYR A 500 -9.41 23.34 10.66
C TYR A 500 -8.95 24.80 10.87
N TYR A 501 -9.85 25.77 10.71
CA TYR A 501 -9.53 27.17 10.93
C TYR A 501 -9.15 27.44 12.37
N GLY A 502 -9.98 26.99 13.32
CA GLY A 502 -9.70 27.12 14.75
C GLY A 502 -8.45 26.37 15.19
N ALA A 503 -8.26 25.12 14.70
CA ALA A 503 -7.05 24.35 14.97
C ALA A 503 -5.78 25.06 14.49
N TYR A 504 -5.82 25.69 13.29
CA TYR A 504 -4.69 26.46 12.79
C TYR A 504 -4.33 27.63 13.71
N LEU A 505 -5.33 28.42 14.10
CA LEU A 505 -5.10 29.56 15.00
C LEU A 505 -4.55 29.12 16.35
N LEU A 506 -5.04 28.01 16.90
CA LEU A 506 -4.54 27.46 18.15
C LEU A 506 -3.10 26.94 18.03
N LEU A 507 -2.79 26.20 16.97
CA LEU A 507 -1.45 25.64 16.74
C LEU A 507 -0.41 26.72 16.38
N SER A 508 -0.83 27.82 15.78
CA SER A 508 0.01 28.99 15.50
C SER A 508 0.12 29.97 16.69
N GLY A 509 -0.65 29.74 17.78
CA GLY A 509 -0.65 30.60 18.96
C GLY A 509 -1.35 31.97 18.77
N GLN A 510 -2.16 32.12 17.72
CA GLN A 510 -2.89 33.35 17.38
C GLN A 510 -4.20 33.45 18.19
N LEU A 511 -4.09 33.66 19.50
CA LEU A 511 -5.24 33.59 20.40
C LEU A 511 -6.24 34.75 20.22
N GLU A 512 -5.78 35.95 19.88
CA GLU A 512 -6.69 37.09 19.62
C GLU A 512 -7.53 36.86 18.36
N GLU A 513 -6.90 36.39 17.28
CA GLU A 513 -7.59 35.99 16.06
C GLU A 513 -8.52 34.79 16.29
N PHE A 514 -8.12 33.89 17.19
CA PHE A 514 -8.97 32.77 17.59
C PHE A 514 -10.23 33.25 18.31
N ARG A 515 -10.12 34.21 19.24
CA ARG A 515 -11.28 34.83 19.89
C ARG A 515 -12.19 35.50 18.85
N TYR A 516 -11.62 36.29 17.93
CA TYR A 516 -12.38 36.88 16.84
C TYR A 516 -13.11 35.82 16.00
N PHE A 517 -12.42 34.70 15.69
CA PHE A 517 -13.02 33.58 14.97
C PHE A 517 -14.21 32.98 15.73
N ILE A 518 -14.08 32.75 17.02
CA ILE A 518 -15.18 32.24 17.84
C ILE A 518 -16.39 33.21 17.78
N ASP A 519 -16.17 34.50 18.01
CA ASP A 519 -17.21 35.51 18.09
C ASP A 519 -17.94 35.72 16.75
N HIS A 520 -17.28 35.49 15.61
CA HIS A 520 -17.86 35.80 14.28
C HIS A 520 -18.32 34.55 13.52
N TYR A 521 -17.73 33.39 13.75
CA TYR A 521 -17.99 32.19 12.95
C TYR A 521 -18.53 31.00 13.75
N CYS A 522 -18.36 30.98 15.06
CA CYS A 522 -18.76 29.83 15.88
C CYS A 522 -19.99 30.07 16.74
N ILE A 523 -20.19 31.29 17.20
CA ILE A 523 -21.32 31.67 18.05
C ILE A 523 -21.94 32.98 17.54
N PHE A 524 -23.26 33.10 17.72
CA PHE A 524 -24.00 34.25 17.26
C PHE A 524 -24.86 34.80 18.39
N PRO A 525 -25.12 36.13 18.46
CA PRO A 525 -26.07 36.70 19.40
C PRO A 525 -27.45 36.11 19.17
N PHE A 526 -28.11 35.65 20.24
CA PHE A 526 -29.45 35.09 20.19
C PHE A 526 -30.50 36.12 19.67
N ASN A 527 -30.29 37.38 20.01
CA ASN A 527 -31.09 38.49 19.53
C ASN A 527 -30.20 39.75 19.37
N PRO A 528 -30.09 40.34 18.16
CA PRO A 528 -29.25 41.51 17.96
C PRO A 528 -29.68 42.74 18.77
N ALA A 529 -30.87 42.72 19.38
CA ALA A 529 -31.38 43.79 20.27
C ALA A 529 -31.21 43.49 21.76
N SER A 530 -30.60 42.35 22.16
CA SER A 530 -30.43 41.98 23.54
C SER A 530 -29.10 42.48 24.13
N SER A 531 -29.09 42.78 25.45
CA SER A 531 -27.91 43.23 26.17
C SER A 531 -26.76 42.21 26.05
N ASP A 532 -25.52 42.69 26.21
CA ASP A 532 -24.25 41.87 26.17
C ASP A 532 -24.22 40.65 27.09
N ALA A 533 -25.19 40.52 28.01
CA ALA A 533 -25.32 39.42 28.97
C ALA A 533 -26.17 38.23 28.49
N ALA A 534 -26.78 38.30 27.30
CA ALA A 534 -27.59 37.18 26.79
C ALA A 534 -26.71 36.01 26.29
N PRO A 535 -27.14 34.75 26.50
CA PRO A 535 -26.37 33.58 26.02
C PRO A 535 -26.29 33.60 24.49
N LEU A 536 -25.12 33.34 23.96
CA LEU A 536 -24.86 33.26 22.52
C LEU A 536 -25.39 31.93 21.96
N ARG A 537 -25.85 31.95 20.70
CA ARG A 537 -26.30 30.75 20.01
C ARG A 537 -25.12 30.14 19.23
N PRO A 538 -24.76 28.87 19.44
CA PRO A 538 -23.74 28.20 18.65
C PRO A 538 -24.14 28.13 17.15
N ALA A 539 -23.15 28.13 16.25
CA ALA A 539 -23.36 27.78 14.86
C ALA A 539 -23.95 26.37 14.74
N GLU A 540 -24.66 26.08 13.64
CA GLU A 540 -25.24 24.75 13.39
C GLU A 540 -24.19 23.63 13.49
N ALA A 541 -22.95 23.90 13.11
CA ALA A 541 -21.80 22.98 13.26
C ALA A 541 -21.51 22.57 14.70
N TYR A 542 -21.90 23.38 15.69
CA TYR A 542 -21.62 23.21 17.12
C TYR A 542 -22.91 23.25 17.95
N ALA A 543 -24.00 22.69 17.42
CA ALA A 543 -25.30 22.68 18.09
C ALA A 543 -25.24 22.09 19.53
N ASP A 544 -24.32 21.17 19.77
CA ASP A 544 -24.10 20.53 21.08
C ASP A 544 -23.09 21.29 21.97
N GLY A 545 -22.60 22.45 21.55
CA GLY A 545 -21.62 23.27 22.23
C GLY A 545 -20.28 23.37 21.52
N LEU A 546 -19.43 24.30 21.95
CA LEU A 546 -18.09 24.47 21.42
C LEU A 546 -17.20 23.25 21.70
N PRO A 547 -16.32 22.84 20.77
CA PRO A 547 -15.37 21.76 20.98
C PRO A 547 -14.47 21.98 22.20
N ARG A 548 -14.08 20.90 22.88
CA ARG A 548 -13.29 20.95 24.12
C ARG A 548 -11.99 21.75 23.96
N SER A 549 -11.19 21.52 22.92
CA SER A 549 -9.94 22.28 22.73
C SER A 549 -10.18 23.78 22.52
N PHE A 550 -11.35 24.16 21.96
CA PHE A 550 -11.73 25.56 21.81
C PHE A 550 -12.12 26.18 23.17
N GLN A 551 -12.87 25.46 23.98
CA GLN A 551 -13.17 25.87 25.35
C GLN A 551 -11.89 26.01 26.20
N GLU A 552 -10.97 25.04 26.05
CA GLU A 552 -9.66 25.08 26.74
C GLU A 552 -8.84 26.34 26.39
N ALA A 553 -8.89 26.79 25.13
CA ALA A 553 -8.24 28.01 24.71
C ALA A 553 -8.97 29.27 25.26
N LEU A 554 -10.30 29.25 25.24
CA LEU A 554 -11.11 30.38 25.74
C LEU A 554 -10.89 30.62 27.24
N VAL A 555 -10.84 29.59 28.08
CA VAL A 555 -10.60 29.76 29.54
C VAL A 555 -9.24 30.35 29.87
N MET A 556 -8.28 30.34 28.94
CA MET A 556 -7.00 31.04 29.11
C MET A 556 -7.13 32.56 28.94
N MET A 557 -8.16 33.04 28.23
CA MET A 557 -8.33 34.43 27.84
C MET A 557 -9.52 35.11 28.52
N LEU A 558 -10.49 34.32 28.98
CA LEU A 558 -11.76 34.82 29.53
C LEU A 558 -11.82 34.69 31.03
N ASP A 559 -12.50 35.67 31.67
CA ASP A 559 -12.86 35.60 33.07
C ASP A 559 -14.02 34.60 33.30
N GLU A 560 -14.19 34.12 34.53
CA GLU A 560 -15.27 33.19 34.92
C GLU A 560 -16.69 33.76 34.63
N ALA A 561 -16.82 35.07 34.66
CA ALA A 561 -18.09 35.75 34.34
C ALA A 561 -18.55 35.54 32.90
N ASP A 562 -17.62 35.29 31.99
CA ASP A 562 -17.91 35.06 30.56
C ASP A 562 -18.23 33.59 30.23
N ASP A 563 -17.97 32.65 31.16
CA ASP A 563 -18.15 31.19 30.91
C ASP A 563 -19.59 30.85 30.48
N VAL A 564 -20.57 31.44 31.14
CA VAL A 564 -22.00 31.21 30.81
C VAL A 564 -22.32 31.73 29.41
N ARG A 565 -21.72 32.89 29.06
CA ARG A 565 -21.95 33.52 27.74
C ARG A 565 -21.43 32.63 26.60
N TYR A 566 -20.26 32.02 26.74
CA TYR A 566 -19.64 31.17 25.72
C TYR A 566 -20.04 29.69 25.84
N GLY A 567 -20.84 29.32 26.83
CA GLY A 567 -21.24 27.93 27.09
C GLY A 567 -20.07 27.02 27.46
N ILE A 568 -19.12 27.55 28.23
CA ILE A 568 -17.94 26.79 28.66
C ILE A 568 -18.38 25.77 29.72
N ASN A 569 -17.94 24.51 29.57
CA ASN A 569 -18.22 23.48 30.55
C ASN A 569 -17.48 23.79 31.85
N PRO A 570 -18.16 23.78 33.00
CA PRO A 570 -17.52 24.02 34.32
C PRO A 570 -16.34 23.09 34.61
N GLU A 571 -16.36 21.84 34.13
CA GLU A 571 -15.24 20.89 34.26
C GLU A 571 -13.96 21.42 33.60
N VAL A 572 -14.08 22.07 32.43
CA VAL A 572 -12.93 22.64 31.70
C VAL A 572 -12.30 23.76 32.53
N ARG A 573 -13.11 24.62 33.16
CA ARG A 573 -12.61 25.69 34.06
C ARG A 573 -11.93 25.12 35.30
N GLN A 574 -12.51 24.09 35.91
CA GLN A 574 -11.92 23.43 37.10
C GLN A 574 -10.59 22.76 36.73
N ASP A 575 -10.54 22.02 35.60
CA ASP A 575 -9.32 21.37 35.09
C ASP A 575 -8.23 22.41 34.83
N PHE A 576 -8.57 23.57 34.25
CA PHE A 576 -7.63 24.65 34.01
C PHE A 576 -7.07 25.24 35.30
N SER A 577 -7.91 25.47 36.32
CA SER A 577 -7.48 25.97 37.63
C SER A 577 -6.54 24.98 38.29
N ALA A 578 -6.84 23.68 38.23
CA ALA A 578 -5.98 22.62 38.74
C ALA A 578 -4.64 22.55 37.99
N PHE A 579 -4.65 22.68 36.67
CA PHE A 579 -3.44 22.74 35.84
C PHE A 579 -2.54 23.92 36.22
N ARG A 580 -3.12 25.13 36.37
CA ARG A 580 -2.38 26.33 36.79
C ARG A 580 -1.72 26.15 38.15
N GLN A 581 -2.45 25.63 39.13
CA GLN A 581 -1.92 25.38 40.47
C GLN A 581 -0.74 24.41 40.44
N LEU A 582 -0.87 23.29 39.73
CA LEU A 582 0.21 22.31 39.53
C LEU A 582 1.43 22.91 38.85
N LEU A 583 1.23 23.80 37.90
CA LEU A 583 2.31 24.50 37.20
C LEU A 583 3.06 25.46 38.14
N GLU A 584 2.34 26.20 38.98
CA GLU A 584 2.90 27.08 40.00
C GLU A 584 3.66 26.27 41.06
N ASP A 585 3.06 25.22 41.61
CA ASP A 585 3.65 24.36 42.64
C ASP A 585 4.93 23.65 42.15
N SER A 586 4.97 23.27 40.85
CA SER A 586 6.13 22.61 40.23
C SER A 586 7.22 23.57 39.73
N GLY A 587 7.02 24.89 39.91
CA GLY A 587 7.94 25.90 39.36
C GLY A 587 8.09 25.83 37.84
N GLY A 588 7.05 25.37 37.15
CA GLY A 588 7.04 25.21 35.70
C GLY A 588 7.75 23.94 35.19
N ASN A 589 7.93 22.93 36.05
CA ASN A 589 8.51 21.66 35.62
C ASN A 589 7.48 20.78 34.87
N VAL A 590 7.68 20.60 33.58
CA VAL A 590 6.78 19.81 32.70
C VAL A 590 6.65 18.36 33.18
N SER A 591 7.73 17.75 33.66
CA SER A 591 7.74 16.35 34.11
C SER A 591 6.90 16.10 35.40
N ALA A 592 6.50 17.14 36.10
CA ALA A 592 5.64 17.04 37.25
C ALA A 592 4.14 17.12 36.92
N ILE A 593 3.79 17.45 35.66
CA ILE A 593 2.41 17.56 35.23
C ILE A 593 1.84 16.15 34.97
N PRO A 594 0.68 15.80 35.56
CA PRO A 594 0.03 14.51 35.33
C PRO A 594 -0.35 14.27 33.89
N GLU A 595 -0.26 13.01 33.41
CA GLU A 595 -0.54 12.58 32.02
C GLU A 595 -1.94 13.00 31.55
N ARG A 596 -2.93 13.12 32.45
CA ARG A 596 -4.29 13.54 32.06
C ARG A 596 -4.35 14.91 31.40
N PHE A 597 -3.35 15.77 31.61
CA PHE A 597 -3.27 17.09 30.98
C PHE A 597 -2.50 17.11 29.66
N TYR A 598 -1.80 16.03 29.30
CA TYR A 598 -0.98 15.99 28.07
C TYR A 598 -1.79 16.18 26.80
N SER A 599 -3.07 15.83 26.80
CA SER A 599 -3.99 16.00 25.68
C SER A 599 -4.77 17.32 25.72
N THR A 600 -4.40 18.29 26.57
CA THR A 600 -5.04 19.60 26.66
C THR A 600 -4.29 20.66 25.86
N TYR A 601 -5.01 21.68 25.41
CA TYR A 601 -4.41 22.82 24.75
C TYR A 601 -3.46 23.61 25.66
N TRP A 602 -3.74 23.67 26.96
CA TRP A 602 -2.89 24.34 27.96
C TRP A 602 -1.49 23.73 28.01
N PHE A 603 -1.40 22.41 28.03
CA PHE A 603 -0.13 21.69 28.02
C PHE A 603 0.64 21.94 26.71
N TYR A 604 -0.05 21.89 25.56
CA TYR A 604 0.53 22.22 24.27
C TYR A 604 1.09 23.65 24.25
N SER A 605 0.27 24.65 24.57
CA SER A 605 0.66 26.07 24.62
C SER A 605 1.85 26.34 25.53
N PHE A 606 1.85 25.72 26.72
CA PHE A 606 2.94 25.84 27.67
C PHE A 606 4.24 25.23 27.15
N THR A 607 4.21 24.04 26.55
CA THR A 607 5.39 23.37 26.04
C THR A 607 5.97 24.11 24.84
N GLN A 608 5.15 24.65 23.94
CA GLN A 608 5.60 25.47 22.81
C GLN A 608 6.25 26.79 23.29
N SER A 609 5.66 27.46 24.27
CA SER A 609 6.24 28.69 24.83
C SER A 609 7.63 28.48 25.43
N LYS A 610 7.90 27.28 25.97
CA LYS A 610 9.24 26.91 26.47
C LYS A 610 10.23 26.63 25.34
N ALA A 611 9.80 25.92 24.30
CA ALA A 611 10.66 25.60 23.16
C ALA A 611 11.13 26.86 22.39
N HIS A 612 10.30 27.90 22.31
CA HIS A 612 10.67 29.19 21.73
C HIS A 612 11.59 30.05 22.59
N ARG A 613 11.74 29.76 23.89
CA ARG A 613 12.60 30.51 24.82
C ARG A 613 13.99 29.88 25.02
N GLN A 614 14.21 28.67 24.53
CA GLN A 614 15.49 27.95 24.45
C GLN A 614 16.13 28.09 23.07
#